data_84423278c4f72ddf036c5a48dcd6a883
#
_entry.id   84423278c4f72ddf036c5a48dcd6a883
#
_cell.length_a   1.000
_cell.length_b   1.000
_cell.length_c   1.000
_cell.angle_alpha   90.00
_cell.angle_beta   90.00
_cell.angle_gamma   90.00
#
_symmetry.space_group_name_H-M   'P 1'
#
loop_
_entity.id
_entity.type
_entity.pdbx_description
1 polymer ?
#
loop_
_entity_poly.entity_id
_entity_poly.type
_entity_poly.pdbx_seq_one_letter_code
_entity_poly.pdbx_strand_id
1 'polypeptide(L)'
;STQSRSSAASDVYKRQTATLLRLALNVASTRVVMLHGQEGHAAAGKVIQAFGEVVIGGNYVVGIVVFAILMIINFVVVTKGAGRISEVSARFTLDAMPGKQMAIDADLNAGLIDQNQAKLRRLEVAQEAEFYGSMDGASKFVRGDAIAGLLILFINLIGGMAVGIFQHNMSFGDAGRVYALLTIGDGLVAQLPSLLLSTAAAIMVTRASGSEDMGKQINRQMFASPKALAVAAGLMAVMGLVPGMPHFSFLSLAAVAGGAAYLVWKKQNQVKVKALEEVQRQQDLLPS
;
A
#
# COMPACT_ATOMS: atom_id res chain seq x y z
N SER A 1 -6.14 -9.57 -28.07
CA SER A 1 -6.13 -8.08 -28.11
C SER A 1 -7.40 -7.44 -27.53
N THR A 2 -8.59 -8.00 -27.71
CA THR A 2 -9.85 -7.56 -27.07
C THR A 2 -9.89 -7.89 -25.57
N GLN A 3 -9.28 -8.97 -25.18
CA GLN A 3 -9.27 -9.47 -23.79
C GLN A 3 -8.43 -8.59 -22.84
N SER A 4 -7.33 -7.97 -23.31
CA SER A 4 -6.51 -7.07 -22.51
C SER A 4 -7.17 -5.69 -22.31
N ARG A 5 -7.86 -5.17 -23.32
CA ARG A 5 -8.67 -3.94 -23.20
C ARG A 5 -9.82 -4.10 -22.23
N SER A 6 -10.47 -5.26 -22.25
CA SER A 6 -11.54 -5.58 -21.33
C SER A 6 -11.04 -5.68 -19.88
N SER A 7 -9.82 -6.19 -19.64
CA SER A 7 -9.27 -6.31 -18.28
C SER A 7 -8.86 -4.95 -17.70
N ALA A 8 -8.16 -4.10 -18.45
CA ALA A 8 -7.74 -2.77 -17.99
C ALA A 8 -8.95 -1.85 -17.72
N ALA A 9 -9.91 -1.80 -18.65
CA ALA A 9 -11.17 -1.07 -18.45
C ALA A 9 -11.94 -1.63 -17.25
N SER A 10 -12.05 -2.95 -17.11
CA SER A 10 -12.69 -3.62 -15.99
C SER A 10 -12.03 -3.24 -14.65
N ASP A 11 -10.70 -3.12 -14.61
CA ASP A 11 -10.00 -2.76 -13.38
C ASP A 11 -10.18 -1.28 -12.98
N VAL A 12 -10.27 -0.38 -13.95
CA VAL A 12 -10.62 1.03 -13.70
C VAL A 12 -12.05 1.14 -13.18
N TYR A 13 -13.02 0.47 -13.81
CA TYR A 13 -14.42 0.47 -13.35
C TYR A 13 -14.57 -0.15 -11.96
N LYS A 14 -13.91 -1.25 -11.67
CA LYS A 14 -13.94 -1.89 -10.34
C LYS A 14 -13.43 -0.94 -9.26
N ARG A 15 -12.36 -0.19 -9.52
CA ARG A 15 -11.80 0.78 -8.57
C ARG A 15 -12.71 1.98 -8.38
N GLN A 16 -13.28 2.53 -9.44
CA GLN A 16 -14.26 3.61 -9.34
C GLN A 16 -15.49 3.18 -8.55
N THR A 17 -16.02 1.99 -8.83
CA THR A 17 -17.16 1.42 -8.10
C THR A 17 -16.84 1.20 -6.63
N ALA A 18 -15.67 0.65 -6.31
CA ALA A 18 -15.22 0.46 -4.93
C ALA A 18 -15.07 1.78 -4.17
N THR A 19 -14.59 2.84 -4.83
CA THR A 19 -14.46 4.16 -4.19
C THR A 19 -15.81 4.82 -4.00
N LEU A 20 -16.74 4.72 -4.99
CA LEU A 20 -18.10 5.22 -4.84
C LEU A 20 -18.86 4.51 -3.72
N LEU A 21 -18.72 3.17 -3.62
CA LEU A 21 -19.29 2.39 -2.53
C LEU A 21 -18.75 2.86 -1.17
N ARG A 22 -17.45 3.11 -1.07
CA ARG A 22 -16.82 3.61 0.14
C ARG A 22 -17.32 4.99 0.53
N LEU A 23 -17.44 5.91 -0.42
CA LEU A 23 -18.04 7.24 -0.17
C LEU A 23 -19.47 7.12 0.32
N ALA A 24 -20.27 6.25 -0.27
CA ALA A 24 -21.64 5.98 0.20
C ALA A 24 -21.67 5.41 1.62
N LEU A 25 -20.74 4.49 1.95
CA LEU A 25 -20.61 3.94 3.28
C LEU A 25 -20.16 5.00 4.30
N ASN A 26 -19.25 5.89 3.93
CA ASN A 26 -18.82 7.00 4.79
C ASN A 26 -19.98 7.96 5.10
N VAL A 27 -20.82 8.28 4.11
CA VAL A 27 -22.04 9.09 4.31
C VAL A 27 -23.03 8.37 5.23
N ALA A 28 -23.21 7.06 5.03
CA ALA A 28 -24.08 6.25 5.89
C ALA A 28 -23.56 6.19 7.33
N SER A 29 -22.25 5.98 7.53
CA SER A 29 -21.61 6.00 8.84
C SER A 29 -21.75 7.36 9.52
N THR A 30 -21.49 8.46 8.81
CA THR A 30 -21.72 9.82 9.28
C THR A 30 -23.15 10.02 9.80
N ARG A 31 -24.14 9.55 9.05
CA ARG A 31 -25.53 9.63 9.46
C ARG A 31 -25.80 8.87 10.76
N VAL A 32 -25.23 7.67 10.89
CA VAL A 32 -25.40 6.86 12.12
C VAL A 32 -24.72 7.55 13.31
N VAL A 33 -23.51 8.05 13.15
CA VAL A 33 -22.78 8.79 14.19
C VAL A 33 -23.57 10.02 14.66
N MET A 34 -24.16 10.77 13.72
CA MET A 34 -24.91 11.98 14.08
C MET A 34 -26.27 11.69 14.73
N LEU A 35 -27.00 10.65 14.26
CA LEU A 35 -28.34 10.35 14.76
C LEU A 35 -28.34 9.55 16.06
N HIS A 36 -27.36 8.68 16.26
CA HIS A 36 -27.32 7.73 17.37
C HIS A 36 -26.12 7.91 18.30
N GLY A 37 -25.22 8.87 18.01
CA GLY A 37 -24.00 9.07 18.81
C GLY A 37 -24.27 9.28 20.31
N GLN A 38 -25.40 9.90 20.67
CA GLN A 38 -25.83 10.08 22.05
C GLN A 38 -26.14 8.76 22.79
N GLU A 39 -26.36 7.66 22.09
CA GLU A 39 -26.61 6.33 22.68
C GLU A 39 -25.34 5.71 23.25
N GLY A 40 -24.17 6.30 22.98
CA GLY A 40 -22.88 5.94 23.55
C GLY A 40 -21.86 5.45 22.52
N HIS A 41 -20.76 4.92 23.04
CA HIS A 41 -19.58 4.56 22.24
C HIS A 41 -19.82 3.45 21.20
N ALA A 42 -20.83 2.60 21.39
CA ALA A 42 -21.19 1.53 20.48
C ALA A 42 -22.19 1.93 19.40
N ALA A 43 -22.65 3.19 19.37
CA ALA A 43 -23.73 3.67 18.50
C ALA A 43 -23.44 3.45 17.00
N ALA A 44 -22.18 3.63 16.59
CA ALA A 44 -21.73 3.40 15.20
C ALA A 44 -21.24 1.94 14.94
N GLY A 45 -21.38 1.06 15.91
CA GLY A 45 -21.00 -0.35 15.81
C GLY A 45 -19.74 -0.71 16.60
N LYS A 46 -19.66 -1.97 17.02
CA LYS A 46 -18.58 -2.49 17.87
C LYS A 46 -17.19 -2.37 17.25
N VAL A 47 -17.08 -2.45 15.93
CA VAL A 47 -15.79 -2.33 15.22
C VAL A 47 -15.26 -0.91 15.34
N ILE A 48 -16.10 0.10 15.08
CA ILE A 48 -15.74 1.52 15.20
C ILE A 48 -15.36 1.85 16.65
N GLN A 49 -16.14 1.35 17.61
CA GLN A 49 -15.81 1.49 19.03
C GLN A 49 -14.45 0.89 19.37
N ALA A 50 -14.18 -0.34 18.98
CA ALA A 50 -12.91 -1.03 19.27
C ALA A 50 -11.69 -0.28 18.70
N PHE A 51 -11.78 0.20 17.45
CA PHE A 51 -10.72 1.01 16.85
C PHE A 51 -10.51 2.34 17.58
N GLY A 52 -11.59 3.02 17.97
CA GLY A 52 -11.51 4.24 18.76
C GLY A 52 -10.87 4.02 20.12
N GLU A 53 -11.26 2.99 20.84
CA GLU A 53 -10.73 2.64 22.16
C GLU A 53 -9.25 2.27 22.12
N VAL A 54 -8.79 1.53 21.12
CA VAL A 54 -7.38 1.17 20.94
C VAL A 54 -6.50 2.40 20.80
N VAL A 55 -6.93 3.43 20.07
CA VAL A 55 -6.14 4.65 19.85
C VAL A 55 -6.24 5.58 21.06
N ILE A 56 -7.41 5.69 21.68
CA ILE A 56 -7.60 6.57 22.84
C ILE A 56 -6.88 6.03 24.09
N GLY A 57 -6.85 4.70 24.30
CA GLY A 57 -6.07 4.09 25.37
C GLY A 57 -6.33 4.65 26.76
N GLY A 58 -7.56 5.13 27.02
CA GLY A 58 -7.96 5.75 28.30
C GLY A 58 -7.68 7.25 28.43
N ASN A 59 -6.91 7.85 27.52
CA ASN A 59 -6.66 9.30 27.52
C ASN A 59 -7.05 9.93 26.17
N TYR A 60 -8.16 10.65 26.15
CA TYR A 60 -8.71 11.26 24.93
C TYR A 60 -7.77 12.27 24.26
N VAL A 61 -7.03 13.07 25.05
CA VAL A 61 -6.09 14.06 24.49
C VAL A 61 -4.96 13.37 23.77
N VAL A 62 -4.37 12.34 24.38
CA VAL A 62 -3.32 11.53 23.74
C VAL A 62 -3.86 10.82 22.52
N GLY A 63 -5.07 10.25 22.60
CA GLY A 63 -5.73 9.57 21.49
C GLY A 63 -5.94 10.48 20.28
N ILE A 64 -6.43 11.70 20.50
CA ILE A 64 -6.60 12.69 19.41
C ILE A 64 -5.25 13.04 18.76
N VAL A 65 -4.20 13.25 19.56
CA VAL A 65 -2.86 13.55 19.02
C VAL A 65 -2.32 12.39 18.21
N VAL A 66 -2.39 11.16 18.73
CA VAL A 66 -1.95 9.95 18.02
C VAL A 66 -2.75 9.77 16.73
N PHE A 67 -4.06 9.94 16.79
CA PHE A 67 -4.92 9.87 15.61
C PHE A 67 -4.56 10.93 14.57
N ALA A 68 -4.30 12.17 14.98
CA ALA A 68 -3.87 13.22 14.06
C ALA A 68 -2.54 12.87 13.37
N ILE A 69 -1.58 12.29 14.11
CA ILE A 69 -0.32 11.81 13.53
C ILE A 69 -0.57 10.70 12.51
N LEU A 70 -1.40 9.71 12.85
CA LEU A 70 -1.75 8.62 11.91
C LEU A 70 -2.43 9.16 10.65
N MET A 71 -3.33 10.15 10.79
CA MET A 71 -3.98 10.82 9.65
C MET A 71 -2.97 11.55 8.76
N ILE A 72 -2.05 12.27 9.35
CA ILE A 72 -0.99 12.98 8.60
C ILE A 72 -0.11 11.97 7.85
N ILE A 73 0.32 10.90 8.51
CA ILE A 73 1.13 9.86 7.88
C ILE A 73 0.35 9.22 6.72
N ASN A 74 -0.89 8.82 6.93
CA ASN A 74 -1.69 8.20 5.88
C ASN A 74 -1.91 9.15 4.69
N PHE A 75 -2.27 10.40 4.94
CA PHE A 75 -2.54 11.37 3.89
C PHE A 75 -1.26 11.83 3.17
N VAL A 76 -0.25 12.29 3.93
CA VAL A 76 0.95 12.91 3.35
C VAL A 76 1.92 11.85 2.82
N VAL A 77 2.19 10.80 3.60
CA VAL A 77 3.20 9.81 3.22
C VAL A 77 2.61 8.77 2.27
N VAL A 78 1.51 8.12 2.66
CA VAL A 78 0.98 7.00 1.87
C VAL A 78 0.24 7.50 0.63
N THR A 79 -0.82 8.29 0.80
CA THR A 79 -1.69 8.67 -0.32
C THR A 79 -1.00 9.63 -1.30
N LYS A 80 -0.34 10.67 -0.80
CA LYS A 80 0.38 11.64 -1.63
C LYS A 80 1.64 11.02 -2.25
N GLY A 81 2.34 10.16 -1.49
CA GLY A 81 3.52 9.42 -1.96
C GLY A 81 3.19 8.45 -3.08
N ALA A 82 2.18 7.60 -2.91
CA ALA A 82 1.71 6.67 -3.94
C ALA A 82 1.25 7.39 -5.22
N GLY A 83 0.52 8.50 -5.06
CA GLY A 83 0.10 9.34 -6.19
C GLY A 83 1.29 9.94 -6.94
N ARG A 84 2.34 10.38 -6.23
CA ARG A 84 3.54 10.94 -6.87
C ARG A 84 4.34 9.88 -7.62
N ILE A 85 4.48 8.68 -7.07
CA ILE A 85 5.13 7.55 -7.75
C ILE A 85 4.40 7.23 -9.05
N SER A 86 3.07 7.14 -9.00
CA SER A 86 2.24 6.86 -10.18
C SER A 86 2.37 7.93 -11.26
N GLU A 87 2.31 9.21 -10.89
CA GLU A 87 2.46 10.36 -11.79
C GLU A 87 3.83 10.36 -12.48
N VAL A 88 4.90 10.17 -11.71
CA VAL A 88 6.27 10.19 -12.24
C VAL A 88 6.51 8.98 -13.16
N SER A 89 6.08 7.79 -12.77
CA SER A 89 6.21 6.58 -13.60
C SER A 89 5.43 6.70 -14.91
N ALA A 90 4.20 7.21 -14.86
CA ALA A 90 3.39 7.46 -16.04
C ALA A 90 4.08 8.46 -16.99
N ARG A 91 4.60 9.55 -16.44
CA ARG A 91 5.28 10.58 -17.24
C ARG A 91 6.52 10.03 -17.94
N PHE A 92 7.40 9.33 -17.21
CA PHE A 92 8.60 8.73 -17.81
C PHE A 92 8.27 7.72 -18.91
N THR A 93 7.25 6.90 -18.73
CA THR A 93 6.84 5.92 -19.73
C THR A 93 6.29 6.60 -20.98
N LEU A 94 5.44 7.63 -20.81
CA LEU A 94 4.88 8.40 -21.93
C LEU A 94 5.93 9.20 -22.66
N ASP A 95 6.88 9.82 -21.95
CA ASP A 95 7.99 10.58 -22.54
C ASP A 95 8.96 9.67 -23.32
N ALA A 96 9.13 8.40 -22.90
CA ALA A 96 9.96 7.41 -23.60
C ALA A 96 9.29 6.79 -24.83
N MET A 97 7.97 6.97 -25.02
CA MET A 97 7.21 6.31 -26.08
C MET A 97 7.68 6.65 -27.50
N PRO A 98 7.96 7.93 -27.84
CA PRO A 98 8.50 8.24 -29.19
C PRO A 98 9.84 7.55 -29.46
N GLY A 99 10.72 7.47 -28.47
CA GLY A 99 12.00 6.76 -28.57
C GLY A 99 11.83 5.26 -28.80
N LYS A 100 10.89 4.63 -28.08
CA LYS A 100 10.55 3.21 -28.30
C LYS A 100 9.99 2.96 -29.71
N GLN A 101 9.15 3.85 -30.23
CA GLN A 101 8.61 3.75 -31.59
C GLN A 101 9.71 3.91 -32.65
N MET A 102 10.61 4.90 -32.51
CA MET A 102 11.75 5.08 -33.39
C MET A 102 12.69 3.86 -33.39
N ALA A 103 12.93 3.25 -32.23
CA ALA A 103 13.74 2.05 -32.14
C ALA A 103 13.09 0.86 -32.91
N ILE A 104 11.77 0.69 -32.80
CA ILE A 104 11.04 -0.33 -33.56
C ILE A 104 11.15 -0.08 -35.08
N ASP A 105 11.06 1.17 -35.50
CA ASP A 105 11.20 1.53 -36.93
C ASP A 105 12.62 1.31 -37.44
N ALA A 106 13.64 1.60 -36.62
CA ALA A 106 15.03 1.33 -36.95
C ALA A 106 15.30 -0.19 -37.08
N ASP A 107 14.80 -0.99 -36.12
CA ASP A 107 14.94 -2.48 -36.16
C ASP A 107 14.26 -3.06 -37.43
N LEU A 108 13.09 -2.53 -37.79
CA LEU A 108 12.38 -2.97 -39.00
C LEU A 108 13.14 -2.60 -40.27
N ASN A 109 13.67 -1.36 -40.36
CA ASN A 109 14.45 -0.91 -41.50
C ASN A 109 15.79 -1.63 -41.63
N ALA A 110 16.40 -2.04 -40.53
CA ALA A 110 17.61 -2.84 -40.48
C ALA A 110 17.37 -4.33 -40.78
N GLY A 111 16.11 -4.75 -40.94
CA GLY A 111 15.74 -6.17 -41.16
C GLY A 111 15.91 -7.07 -39.95
N LEU A 112 16.10 -6.51 -38.76
CA LEU A 112 16.24 -7.25 -37.50
C LEU A 112 14.91 -7.85 -37.03
N ILE A 113 13.79 -7.23 -37.40
CA ILE A 113 12.43 -7.70 -37.11
C ILE A 113 11.59 -7.63 -38.40
N ASP A 114 10.58 -8.50 -38.50
CA ASP A 114 9.60 -8.46 -39.57
C ASP A 114 8.44 -7.50 -39.31
N GLN A 115 7.59 -7.24 -40.32
CA GLN A 115 6.43 -6.35 -40.19
C GLN A 115 5.44 -6.80 -39.12
N ASN A 116 5.27 -8.11 -38.90
CA ASN A 116 4.34 -8.63 -37.89
C ASN A 116 4.90 -8.39 -36.47
N GLN A 117 6.19 -8.63 -36.31
CA GLN A 117 6.90 -8.33 -35.05
C GLN A 117 6.89 -6.84 -34.74
N ALA A 118 7.13 -5.96 -35.71
CA ALA A 118 7.04 -4.51 -35.53
C ALA A 118 5.63 -4.07 -35.13
N LYS A 119 4.59 -4.62 -35.75
CA LYS A 119 3.20 -4.36 -35.41
C LYS A 119 2.87 -4.81 -33.98
N LEU A 120 3.35 -5.98 -33.55
CA LEU A 120 3.16 -6.49 -32.20
C LEU A 120 3.83 -5.59 -31.17
N ARG A 121 5.11 -5.22 -31.37
CA ARG A 121 5.86 -4.33 -30.47
C ARG A 121 5.23 -2.93 -30.36
N ARG A 122 4.73 -2.36 -31.48
CA ARG A 122 4.00 -1.08 -31.43
C ARG A 122 2.70 -1.18 -30.63
N LEU A 123 2.00 -2.32 -30.73
CA LEU A 123 0.80 -2.57 -29.94
C LEU A 123 1.13 -2.66 -28.44
N GLU A 124 2.23 -3.34 -28.08
CA GLU A 124 2.71 -3.42 -26.70
C GLU A 124 3.03 -2.04 -26.12
N VAL A 125 3.75 -1.21 -26.89
CA VAL A 125 4.08 0.18 -26.48
C VAL A 125 2.81 1.01 -26.28
N ALA A 126 1.82 0.87 -27.17
CA ALA A 126 0.54 1.57 -27.02
C ALA A 126 -0.25 1.10 -25.78
N GLN A 127 -0.26 -0.21 -25.52
CA GLN A 127 -0.92 -0.77 -24.32
C GLN A 127 -0.22 -0.34 -23.03
N GLU A 128 1.10 -0.27 -23.03
CA GLU A 128 1.89 0.23 -21.91
C GLU A 128 1.53 1.70 -21.61
N ALA A 129 1.45 2.54 -22.63
CA ALA A 129 1.06 3.94 -22.51
C ALA A 129 -0.38 4.11 -21.96
N GLU A 130 -1.33 3.33 -22.48
CA GLU A 130 -2.72 3.32 -22.02
C GLU A 130 -2.82 2.89 -20.55
N PHE A 131 -2.06 1.88 -20.15
CA PHE A 131 -2.00 1.40 -18.77
C PHE A 131 -1.49 2.50 -17.82
N TYR A 132 -0.34 3.10 -18.11
CA TYR A 132 0.24 4.12 -17.24
C TYR A 132 -0.59 5.40 -17.19
N GLY A 133 -1.19 5.82 -18.31
CA GLY A 133 -2.13 6.94 -18.34
C GLY A 133 -3.38 6.69 -17.49
N SER A 134 -3.94 5.49 -17.55
CA SER A 134 -5.10 5.09 -16.74
C SER A 134 -4.74 5.02 -15.25
N MET A 135 -3.51 4.57 -14.93
CA MET A 135 -3.05 4.49 -13.54
C MET A 135 -2.82 5.87 -12.92
N ASP A 136 -2.32 6.84 -13.68
CA ASP A 136 -2.21 8.23 -13.21
C ASP A 136 -3.59 8.81 -12.87
N GLY A 137 -4.58 8.60 -13.75
CA GLY A 137 -5.96 9.01 -13.50
C GLY A 137 -6.56 8.35 -12.24
N ALA A 138 -6.37 7.04 -12.08
CA ALA A 138 -6.85 6.30 -10.90
C ALA A 138 -6.18 6.80 -9.61
N SER A 139 -4.89 7.14 -9.64
CA SER A 139 -4.16 7.65 -8.47
C SER A 139 -4.65 9.05 -8.04
N LYS A 140 -5.01 9.90 -9.00
CA LYS A 140 -5.61 11.22 -8.72
C LYS A 140 -6.99 11.08 -8.07
N PHE A 141 -7.78 10.09 -8.52
CA PHE A 141 -9.08 9.82 -7.94
C PHE A 141 -8.98 9.31 -6.49
N VAL A 142 -8.04 8.40 -6.19
CA VAL A 142 -7.77 7.92 -4.82
C VAL A 142 -7.34 9.07 -3.89
N ARG A 143 -6.58 10.05 -4.40
CA ARG A 143 -6.22 11.25 -3.64
C ARG A 143 -7.45 12.09 -3.28
N GLY A 144 -8.38 12.29 -4.22
CA GLY A 144 -9.63 13.01 -3.98
C GLY A 144 -10.47 12.38 -2.89
N ASP A 145 -10.55 11.07 -2.87
CA ASP A 145 -11.25 10.29 -1.87
C ASP A 145 -10.63 10.42 -0.46
N ALA A 146 -9.30 10.42 -0.35
CA ALA A 146 -8.63 10.65 0.93
C ALA A 146 -8.89 12.05 1.49
N ILE A 147 -8.97 13.08 0.63
CA ILE A 147 -9.36 14.46 1.03
C ILE A 147 -10.81 14.49 1.50
N ALA A 148 -11.72 13.85 0.76
CA ALA A 148 -13.12 13.75 1.15
C ALA A 148 -13.29 13.07 2.51
N GLY A 149 -12.57 11.97 2.76
CA GLY A 149 -12.57 11.29 4.06
C GLY A 149 -12.09 12.18 5.22
N LEU A 150 -11.06 13.00 4.99
CA LEU A 150 -10.60 13.96 5.98
C LEU A 150 -11.65 15.05 6.28
N LEU A 151 -12.33 15.58 5.26
CA LEU A 151 -13.39 16.56 5.44
C LEU A 151 -14.60 15.96 6.18
N ILE A 152 -14.99 14.74 5.84
CA ILE A 152 -16.07 14.01 6.52
C ILE A 152 -15.74 13.83 8.01
N LEU A 153 -14.50 13.53 8.34
CA LEU A 153 -14.05 13.39 9.71
C LEU A 153 -14.21 14.70 10.51
N PHE A 154 -13.83 15.84 9.95
CA PHE A 154 -14.07 17.14 10.57
C PHE A 154 -15.56 17.42 10.72
N ILE A 155 -16.38 17.10 9.73
CA ILE A 155 -17.82 17.24 9.79
C ILE A 155 -18.41 16.35 10.92
N ASN A 156 -17.95 15.09 11.02
CA ASN A 156 -18.39 14.17 12.06
C ASN A 156 -18.05 14.69 13.47
N LEU A 157 -16.85 15.21 13.66
CA LEU A 157 -16.41 15.72 14.96
C LEU A 157 -17.18 17.00 15.34
N ILE A 158 -17.16 18.00 14.47
CA ILE A 158 -17.78 19.31 14.76
C ILE A 158 -19.31 19.19 14.72
N GLY A 159 -19.85 18.55 13.71
CA GLY A 159 -21.30 18.36 13.53
C GLY A 159 -21.88 17.46 14.62
N GLY A 160 -21.18 16.38 14.95
CA GLY A 160 -21.57 15.48 16.05
C GLY A 160 -21.58 16.18 17.39
N MET A 161 -20.55 16.94 17.72
CA MET A 161 -20.51 17.75 18.94
C MET A 161 -21.68 18.77 18.98
N ALA A 162 -21.95 19.46 17.86
CA ALA A 162 -23.06 20.38 17.76
C ALA A 162 -24.42 19.67 17.98
N VAL A 163 -24.64 18.54 17.36
CA VAL A 163 -25.86 17.72 17.56
C VAL A 163 -25.95 17.27 19.03
N GLY A 164 -24.87 16.76 19.62
CA GLY A 164 -24.86 16.32 20.99
C GLY A 164 -25.22 17.42 21.99
N ILE A 165 -24.64 18.62 21.81
CA ILE A 165 -24.87 19.76 22.70
C ILE A 165 -26.27 20.37 22.48
N PHE A 166 -26.63 20.70 21.24
CA PHE A 166 -27.82 21.48 20.95
C PHE A 166 -29.11 20.65 20.88
N GLN A 167 -29.05 19.39 20.42
CA GLN A 167 -30.23 18.54 20.28
C GLN A 167 -30.41 17.57 21.45
N HIS A 168 -29.30 17.07 22.02
CA HIS A 168 -29.36 16.06 23.09
C HIS A 168 -28.99 16.61 24.46
N ASN A 169 -28.76 17.92 24.61
CA ASN A 169 -28.42 18.58 25.87
C ASN A 169 -27.22 17.93 26.58
N MET A 170 -26.27 17.37 25.85
CA MET A 170 -25.05 16.80 26.40
C MET A 170 -24.12 17.91 26.92
N SER A 171 -23.35 17.62 27.97
CA SER A 171 -22.30 18.53 28.37
C SER A 171 -21.23 18.61 27.26
N PHE A 172 -20.51 19.73 27.14
CA PHE A 172 -19.42 19.88 26.18
C PHE A 172 -18.37 18.76 26.35
N GLY A 173 -18.07 18.36 27.58
CA GLY A 173 -17.12 17.30 27.90
C GLY A 173 -17.59 15.92 27.43
N ASP A 174 -18.86 15.58 27.65
CA ASP A 174 -19.41 14.28 27.28
C ASP A 174 -19.61 14.19 25.75
N ALA A 175 -20.14 15.25 25.13
CA ALA A 175 -20.23 15.31 23.66
C ALA A 175 -18.84 15.16 23.02
N GLY A 176 -17.83 15.87 23.53
CA GLY A 176 -16.46 15.77 23.07
C GLY A 176 -15.90 14.35 23.17
N ARG A 177 -16.12 13.67 24.29
CA ARG A 177 -15.64 12.29 24.49
C ARG A 177 -16.30 11.30 23.55
N VAL A 178 -17.63 11.32 23.47
CA VAL A 178 -18.40 10.37 22.65
C VAL A 178 -18.11 10.58 21.16
N TYR A 179 -18.26 11.80 20.68
CA TYR A 179 -18.07 12.08 19.24
C TYR A 179 -16.61 12.02 18.80
N ALA A 180 -15.64 12.31 19.68
CA ALA A 180 -14.23 12.08 19.39
C ALA A 180 -13.94 10.58 19.21
N LEU A 181 -14.42 9.72 20.12
CA LEU A 181 -14.22 8.28 20.02
C LEU A 181 -14.86 7.71 18.74
N LEU A 182 -16.11 8.06 18.47
CA LEU A 182 -16.83 7.59 17.29
C LEU A 182 -16.14 8.08 16.00
N THR A 183 -15.71 9.34 15.96
CA THR A 183 -15.03 9.93 14.79
C THR A 183 -13.66 9.30 14.56
N ILE A 184 -12.87 9.07 15.63
CA ILE A 184 -11.57 8.41 15.54
C ILE A 184 -11.74 6.98 15.05
N GLY A 185 -12.68 6.24 15.61
CA GLY A 185 -12.97 4.87 15.19
C GLY A 185 -13.41 4.77 13.73
N ASP A 186 -14.38 5.61 13.33
CA ASP A 186 -14.88 5.69 11.95
C ASP A 186 -13.75 6.07 10.97
N GLY A 187 -12.96 7.09 11.31
CA GLY A 187 -11.81 7.53 10.52
C GLY A 187 -10.75 6.46 10.32
N LEU A 188 -10.44 5.66 11.36
CA LEU A 188 -9.50 4.55 11.25
C LEU A 188 -10.03 3.42 10.37
N VAL A 189 -11.29 3.03 10.55
CA VAL A 189 -11.93 2.00 9.72
C VAL A 189 -11.96 2.45 8.25
N ALA A 190 -12.29 3.70 7.98
CA ALA A 190 -12.31 4.26 6.63
C ALA A 190 -10.91 4.33 5.97
N GLN A 191 -9.83 4.40 6.77
CA GLN A 191 -8.46 4.42 6.24
C GLN A 191 -7.99 3.07 5.71
N LEU A 192 -8.47 1.93 6.25
CA LEU A 192 -8.01 0.60 5.85
C LEU A 192 -8.14 0.34 4.34
N PRO A 193 -9.31 0.54 3.69
CA PRO A 193 -9.43 0.40 2.24
C PRO A 193 -8.57 1.39 1.45
N SER A 194 -8.38 2.62 1.95
CA SER A 194 -7.54 3.64 1.31
C SER A 194 -6.08 3.24 1.28
N LEU A 195 -5.57 2.72 2.39
CA LEU A 195 -4.21 2.19 2.50
C LEU A 195 -3.98 1.02 1.53
N LEU A 196 -4.91 0.07 1.50
CA LEU A 196 -4.83 -1.09 0.60
C LEU A 196 -4.84 -0.66 -0.87
N LEU A 197 -5.75 0.26 -1.26
CA LEU A 197 -5.83 0.76 -2.63
C LEU A 197 -4.58 1.55 -3.03
N SER A 198 -4.07 2.42 -2.16
CA SER A 198 -2.87 3.22 -2.41
C SER A 198 -1.63 2.33 -2.54
N THR A 199 -1.48 1.35 -1.66
CA THR A 199 -0.38 0.39 -1.70
C THR A 199 -0.46 -0.48 -2.95
N ALA A 200 -1.64 -1.01 -3.29
CA ALA A 200 -1.85 -1.79 -4.50
C ALA A 200 -1.55 -0.97 -5.77
N ALA A 201 -1.97 0.30 -5.82
CA ALA A 201 -1.66 1.20 -6.92
C ALA A 201 -0.14 1.44 -7.05
N ALA A 202 0.54 1.74 -5.95
CA ALA A 202 1.99 1.93 -5.94
C ALA A 202 2.73 0.68 -6.43
N ILE A 203 2.38 -0.50 -5.94
CA ILE A 203 2.96 -1.78 -6.34
C ILE A 203 2.73 -2.04 -7.84
N MET A 204 1.52 -1.79 -8.35
CA MET A 204 1.22 -2.02 -9.76
C MET A 204 1.99 -1.09 -10.70
N VAL A 205 2.18 0.17 -10.31
CA VAL A 205 2.91 1.16 -11.12
C VAL A 205 4.43 0.94 -11.08
N THR A 206 4.94 0.46 -9.94
CA THR A 206 6.38 0.17 -9.79
C THR A 206 6.77 -1.20 -10.35
N ARG A 207 5.79 -2.00 -10.79
CA ARG A 207 6.05 -3.28 -11.42
C ARG A 207 6.78 -3.07 -12.74
N ALA A 208 8.10 -3.32 -12.74
CA ALA A 208 8.88 -3.37 -13.97
C ALA A 208 8.28 -4.43 -14.91
N SER A 209 8.29 -4.15 -16.22
CA SER A 209 7.78 -5.02 -17.28
C SER A 209 8.64 -6.29 -17.45
N GLY A 210 8.84 -7.04 -16.39
CA GLY A 210 9.57 -8.30 -16.35
C GLY A 210 8.60 -9.46 -16.15
N SER A 211 8.81 -10.54 -16.87
CA SER A 211 8.02 -11.78 -16.82
C SER A 211 8.14 -12.55 -15.49
N GLU A 212 8.89 -12.05 -14.53
CA GLU A 212 9.05 -12.70 -13.22
C GLU A 212 7.90 -12.33 -12.27
N ASP A 213 7.37 -13.35 -11.61
CA ASP A 213 6.33 -13.27 -10.59
C ASP A 213 6.79 -12.34 -9.44
N MET A 214 6.01 -11.28 -9.17
CA MET A 214 6.36 -10.25 -8.19
C MET A 214 6.61 -10.85 -6.80
N GLY A 215 5.90 -11.92 -6.43
CA GLY A 215 6.14 -12.64 -5.19
C GLY A 215 7.56 -13.21 -5.12
N LYS A 216 8.08 -13.70 -6.25
CA LYS A 216 9.47 -14.18 -6.36
C LYS A 216 10.47 -13.05 -6.31
N GLN A 217 10.17 -11.90 -6.93
CA GLN A 217 11.06 -10.75 -6.96
C GLN A 217 11.16 -10.06 -5.58
N ILE A 218 10.04 -9.86 -4.89
CA ILE A 218 10.00 -9.35 -3.51
C ILE A 218 10.73 -10.31 -2.57
N ASN A 219 10.43 -11.61 -2.66
CA ASN A 219 11.09 -12.63 -1.86
C ASN A 219 12.60 -12.64 -2.12
N ARG A 220 13.03 -12.52 -3.39
CA ARG A 220 14.44 -12.46 -3.77
C ARG A 220 15.12 -11.17 -3.29
N GLN A 221 14.44 -10.01 -3.30
CA GLN A 221 15.01 -8.73 -2.84
C GLN A 221 15.01 -8.59 -1.32
N MET A 222 13.91 -8.94 -0.65
CA MET A 222 13.82 -8.87 0.82
C MET A 222 14.71 -9.91 1.52
N PHE A 223 14.81 -11.11 0.94
CA PHE A 223 15.60 -12.21 1.52
C PHE A 223 16.94 -12.45 0.77
N ALA A 224 17.34 -11.56 -0.15
CA ALA A 224 18.58 -11.71 -0.91
C ALA A 224 19.84 -11.56 -0.04
N SER A 225 19.78 -10.78 1.03
CA SER A 225 20.92 -10.52 1.88
C SER A 225 20.76 -11.17 3.26
N PRO A 226 21.37 -12.34 3.50
CA PRO A 226 21.35 -12.98 4.81
C PRO A 226 22.02 -12.10 5.88
N LYS A 227 22.96 -11.22 5.49
CA LYS A 227 23.60 -10.25 6.38
C LYS A 227 22.63 -9.19 6.89
N ALA A 228 21.77 -8.63 6.02
CA ALA A 228 20.78 -7.63 6.42
C ALA A 228 19.73 -8.23 7.40
N LEU A 229 19.27 -9.44 7.12
CA LEU A 229 18.37 -10.16 8.02
C LEU A 229 19.01 -10.49 9.37
N ALA A 230 20.30 -10.88 9.38
CA ALA A 230 21.04 -11.15 10.61
C ALA A 230 21.23 -9.88 11.46
N VAL A 231 21.52 -8.73 10.84
CA VAL A 231 21.63 -7.43 11.53
C VAL A 231 20.28 -7.02 12.11
N ALA A 232 19.19 -7.16 11.36
CA ALA A 232 17.85 -6.88 11.84
C ALA A 232 17.45 -7.77 13.02
N ALA A 233 17.75 -9.08 12.93
CA ALA A 233 17.54 -10.02 14.02
C ALA A 233 18.35 -9.66 15.28
N GLY A 234 19.60 -9.27 15.11
CA GLY A 234 20.48 -8.83 16.20
C GLY A 234 19.93 -7.56 16.89
N LEU A 235 19.53 -6.56 16.12
CA LEU A 235 18.92 -5.34 16.67
C LEU A 235 17.62 -5.63 17.43
N MET A 236 16.74 -6.48 16.88
CA MET A 236 15.50 -6.88 17.57
C MET A 236 15.78 -7.69 18.84
N ALA A 237 16.82 -8.55 18.83
CA ALA A 237 17.22 -9.29 20.03
C ALA A 237 17.73 -8.35 21.13
N VAL A 238 18.57 -7.37 20.77
CA VAL A 238 19.05 -6.34 21.71
C VAL A 238 17.89 -5.53 22.27
N MET A 239 16.96 -5.07 21.43
CA MET A 239 15.76 -4.36 21.86
C MET A 239 14.87 -5.21 22.78
N GLY A 240 14.79 -6.52 22.53
CA GLY A 240 14.06 -7.46 23.38
C GLY A 240 14.68 -7.70 24.74
N LEU A 241 15.94 -7.33 24.96
CA LEU A 241 16.62 -7.43 26.25
C LEU A 241 16.53 -6.14 27.11
N VAL A 242 16.06 -5.03 26.52
CA VAL A 242 15.94 -3.76 27.23
C VAL A 242 14.78 -3.82 28.21
N PRO A 243 14.98 -3.47 29.50
CA PRO A 243 13.90 -3.42 30.50
C PRO A 243 12.79 -2.46 30.08
N GLY A 244 11.52 -2.88 30.20
CA GLY A 244 10.34 -2.08 29.83
C GLY A 244 9.85 -2.28 28.40
N MET A 245 10.56 -3.04 27.57
CA MET A 245 10.10 -3.42 26.24
C MET A 245 9.29 -4.75 26.27
N PRO A 246 8.36 -4.98 25.32
CA PRO A 246 7.63 -6.25 25.25
C PRO A 246 8.56 -7.38 24.77
N HIS A 247 9.29 -7.98 25.70
CA HIS A 247 10.34 -9.00 25.45
C HIS A 247 9.89 -10.10 24.51
N PHE A 248 8.69 -10.66 24.74
CA PHE A 248 8.17 -11.76 23.92
C PHE A 248 8.04 -11.37 22.44
N SER A 249 7.50 -10.18 22.13
CA SER A 249 7.29 -9.72 20.76
C SER A 249 8.62 -9.49 20.03
N PHE A 250 9.59 -8.83 20.67
CA PHE A 250 10.88 -8.58 20.05
C PHE A 250 11.72 -9.84 19.89
N LEU A 251 11.73 -10.73 20.88
CA LEU A 251 12.51 -11.98 20.80
C LEU A 251 11.91 -12.97 19.81
N SER A 252 10.57 -13.04 19.68
CA SER A 252 9.92 -13.88 18.67
C SER A 252 10.22 -13.38 17.25
N LEU A 253 10.15 -12.07 17.01
CA LEU A 253 10.52 -11.47 15.71
C LEU A 253 12.02 -11.67 15.41
N ALA A 254 12.90 -11.52 16.39
CA ALA A 254 14.34 -11.79 16.26
C ALA A 254 14.59 -13.25 15.88
N ALA A 255 13.90 -14.20 16.50
CA ALA A 255 14.01 -15.61 16.18
C ALA A 255 13.54 -15.94 14.76
N VAL A 256 12.41 -15.34 14.30
CA VAL A 256 11.92 -15.51 12.93
C VAL A 256 12.90 -14.91 11.91
N ALA A 257 13.39 -13.69 12.13
CA ALA A 257 14.33 -13.02 11.23
C ALA A 257 15.69 -13.76 11.20
N GLY A 258 16.19 -14.22 12.34
CA GLY A 258 17.42 -15.01 12.45
C GLY A 258 17.31 -16.38 11.79
N GLY A 259 16.18 -17.06 11.96
CA GLY A 259 15.86 -18.32 11.26
C GLY A 259 15.81 -18.13 9.74
N ALA A 260 15.16 -17.07 9.26
CA ALA A 260 15.13 -16.72 7.84
C ALA A 260 16.55 -16.42 7.30
N ALA A 261 17.37 -15.65 8.04
CA ALA A 261 18.76 -15.37 7.68
C ALA A 261 19.60 -16.65 7.53
N TYR A 262 19.45 -17.59 8.47
CA TYR A 262 20.14 -18.87 8.44
C TYR A 262 19.74 -19.73 7.25
N LEU A 263 18.44 -19.82 6.96
CA LEU A 263 17.93 -20.61 5.83
C LEU A 263 18.41 -20.04 4.48
N VAL A 264 18.40 -18.72 4.33
CA VAL A 264 18.91 -18.04 3.11
C VAL A 264 20.40 -18.25 2.96
N TRP A 265 21.17 -18.10 4.03
CA TRP A 265 22.61 -18.34 4.03
C TRP A 265 22.95 -19.78 3.66
N LYS A 266 22.27 -20.76 4.25
CA LYS A 266 22.44 -22.19 3.94
C LYS A 266 22.17 -22.49 2.46
N LYS A 267 21.07 -21.92 1.92
CA LYS A 267 20.72 -22.10 0.50
C LYS A 267 21.76 -21.47 -0.44
N GLN A 268 22.24 -20.27 -0.13
CA GLN A 268 23.26 -19.60 -0.93
C GLN A 268 24.60 -20.35 -0.91
N ASN A 269 25.00 -20.88 0.24
CA ASN A 269 26.22 -21.70 0.33
C ASN A 269 26.13 -23.00 -0.47
N GLN A 270 24.97 -23.68 -0.43
CA GLN A 270 24.78 -24.89 -1.24
C GLN A 270 24.87 -24.60 -2.76
N VAL A 271 24.33 -23.47 -3.22
CA VAL A 271 24.43 -23.05 -4.63
C VAL A 271 25.88 -22.75 -5.01
N LYS A 272 26.63 -22.06 -4.13
CA LYS A 272 28.05 -21.76 -4.36
C LYS A 272 28.92 -23.02 -4.42
N VAL A 273 28.70 -23.97 -3.53
CA VAL A 273 29.44 -25.24 -3.52
C VAL A 273 29.20 -26.02 -4.80
N LYS A 274 27.93 -26.17 -5.21
CA LYS A 274 27.59 -26.85 -6.49
C LYS A 274 28.19 -26.17 -7.71
N ALA A 275 28.20 -24.84 -7.75
CA ALA A 275 28.80 -24.09 -8.86
C ALA A 275 30.33 -24.27 -8.92
N LEU A 276 31.00 -24.35 -7.75
CA LEU A 276 32.43 -24.64 -7.70
C LEU A 276 32.76 -26.07 -8.13
N GLU A 277 31.93 -27.04 -7.74
CA GLU A 277 32.09 -28.45 -8.16
C GLU A 277 31.87 -28.61 -9.69
N GLU A 278 30.92 -27.86 -10.28
CA GLU A 278 30.73 -27.87 -11.74
C GLU A 278 31.91 -27.25 -12.48
N VAL A 279 32.46 -26.15 -12.00
CA VAL A 279 33.63 -25.49 -12.59
C VAL A 279 34.85 -26.41 -12.51
N GLN A 280 35.08 -27.06 -11.36
CA GLN A 280 36.18 -28.05 -11.21
C GLN A 280 35.99 -29.24 -12.17
N ARG A 281 34.81 -29.77 -12.28
CA ARG A 281 34.49 -30.87 -13.22
C ARG A 281 34.74 -30.47 -14.67
N GLN A 282 34.41 -29.23 -15.07
CA GLN A 282 34.71 -28.74 -16.41
C GLN A 282 36.21 -28.54 -16.65
N GLN A 283 36.98 -28.13 -15.64
CA GLN A 283 38.44 -28.03 -15.74
C GLN A 283 39.11 -29.40 -15.87
N ASP A 284 38.64 -30.39 -15.15
CA ASP A 284 39.15 -31.78 -15.21
C ASP A 284 38.84 -32.49 -16.54
N LEU A 285 37.89 -31.98 -17.33
CA LEU A 285 37.49 -32.50 -18.64
C LEU A 285 38.22 -31.85 -19.82
N LEU A 286 39.04 -30.80 -19.59
CA LEU A 286 39.86 -30.19 -20.64
C LEU A 286 41.13 -31.01 -20.82
N PRO A 287 41.42 -31.52 -22.05
CA PRO A 287 42.66 -32.26 -22.32
C PRO A 287 43.89 -31.32 -22.12
N SER A 288 44.88 -31.82 -21.41
CA SER A 288 46.19 -31.20 -21.21
C SER A 288 46.99 -31.07 -22.52
#